data_99293e67b48a91d9c3ebfb8ead2c35e7
#
_entry.id   99293e67b48a91d9c3ebfb8ead2c35e7
#
_cell.length_a   1.000
_cell.length_b   1.000
_cell.length_c   1.000
_cell.angle_alpha   90.00
_cell.angle_beta   90.00
_cell.angle_gamma   90.00
#
_symmetry.space_group_name_H-M   'P 1'
#
loop_
_entity.id
_entity.type
_entity.pdbx_description
1 polymer ?
#
loop_
_entity_poly.entity_id
_entity_poly.type
_entity_poly.pdbx_seq_one_letter_code
_entity_poly.pdbx_strand_id
1 'polypeptide(L)'
;MKIKNRIIALIALLCIVIGSLAFIGCKNGGNTKINEIDYVAQLSLNMDSETKKQKVTVYNYIDGDTTHFKLSEPIENTNILKARYLAINTPESTGKIEEYGKAASDFTHKKLQNAKEIYIESNDSNWNKDSTGVRFLVWVWYNTESDSTFRNLNLEILQNGLAVASSIGGTRYASICQNALDQAKQLKLKIYSGTPDPDYFYGEAIECSLRDLRLNIEYFNGKKVAFEANVWRSISGTLYCEDYDEKTDRWYGMQIYNNNNGISSEAKAFLTMGNRVRIVGTVSYWETGATYQVSGLEYDPRPEPGTEKNYIKLIKTGVEPNFLEIDAAEFTGKQNVELELDEDVKKFDYAELALYTSVKATGLKVKKVYTTTNPDSSSVGAMTLTCEKDGKTIIVRTGVWRDDNMNTVTEDDLNDKTIDIQGVVEYYEGNYQIKAELYSDLLRCE
;
A
#
# COMPACT_ATOMS: atom_id res chain seq x y z
N MET A 1 -42.70 23.62 -9.33
CA MET A 1 -42.81 22.17 -9.61
C MET A 1 -42.97 21.82 -11.11
N LYS A 2 -43.49 22.66 -11.98
CA LYS A 2 -43.69 22.34 -13.43
C LYS A 2 -42.47 22.51 -14.33
N ILE A 3 -41.47 23.28 -13.93
CA ILE A 3 -40.25 23.55 -14.74
C ILE A 3 -39.18 22.46 -14.57
N LYS A 4 -39.01 21.92 -13.34
CA LYS A 4 -38.05 20.82 -13.10
C LYS A 4 -38.38 19.52 -13.87
N ASN A 5 -39.66 19.18 -13.99
CA ASN A 5 -40.09 17.98 -14.72
C ASN A 5 -39.90 18.07 -16.24
N ARG A 6 -39.87 19.30 -16.79
CA ARG A 6 -39.61 19.52 -18.24
C ARG A 6 -38.13 19.41 -18.58
N ILE A 7 -37.23 19.80 -17.65
CA ILE A 7 -35.78 19.70 -17.86
C ILE A 7 -35.34 18.25 -17.78
N ILE A 8 -35.88 17.46 -16.85
CA ILE A 8 -35.58 16.03 -16.73
C ILE A 8 -36.09 15.25 -17.95
N ALA A 9 -37.27 15.60 -18.49
CA ALA A 9 -37.79 14.99 -19.70
C ALA A 9 -36.96 15.34 -20.95
N LEU A 10 -36.38 16.55 -21.04
CA LEU A 10 -35.52 16.94 -22.15
C LEU A 10 -34.17 16.24 -22.11
N ILE A 11 -33.59 16.04 -20.92
CA ILE A 11 -32.31 15.31 -20.74
C ILE A 11 -32.51 13.82 -21.06
N ALA A 12 -33.61 13.21 -20.64
CA ALA A 12 -33.93 11.83 -20.99
C ALA A 12 -34.16 11.63 -22.50
N LEU A 13 -34.77 12.59 -23.19
CA LEU A 13 -34.96 12.54 -24.63
C LEU A 13 -33.64 12.72 -25.40
N LEU A 14 -32.74 13.58 -24.91
CA LEU A 14 -31.40 13.78 -25.50
C LEU A 14 -30.52 12.54 -25.37
N CYS A 15 -30.59 11.81 -24.27
CA CYS A 15 -29.85 10.53 -24.07
C CYS A 15 -30.37 9.42 -25.00
N ILE A 16 -31.66 9.40 -25.34
CA ILE A 16 -32.24 8.41 -26.28
C ILE A 16 -31.83 8.71 -27.72
N VAL A 17 -31.70 9.98 -28.11
CA VAL A 17 -31.29 10.36 -29.46
C VAL A 17 -29.78 10.14 -29.69
N ILE A 18 -28.96 10.29 -28.68
CA ILE A 18 -27.50 9.99 -28.77
C ILE A 18 -27.25 8.46 -28.81
N GLY A 19 -28.06 7.67 -28.11
CA GLY A 19 -27.97 6.20 -28.14
C GLY A 19 -28.39 5.57 -29.49
N SER A 20 -29.18 6.24 -30.33
CA SER A 20 -29.65 5.71 -31.61
C SER A 20 -28.80 6.12 -32.84
N LEU A 21 -27.83 7.02 -32.68
CA LEU A 21 -26.90 7.42 -33.77
C LEU A 21 -25.57 6.67 -33.80
N ALA A 22 -25.32 5.78 -32.84
CA ALA A 22 -24.07 4.97 -32.75
C ALA A 22 -24.13 3.63 -33.51
N PHE A 23 -25.19 3.35 -34.28
CA PHE A 23 -25.38 2.09 -34.97
C PHE A 23 -25.46 2.14 -36.51
N ILE A 24 -24.91 3.20 -37.16
CA ILE A 24 -24.82 3.20 -38.61
C ILE A 24 -23.39 3.60 -39.03
N GLY A 25 -22.60 2.60 -39.37
CA GLY A 25 -21.40 2.80 -40.15
C GLY A 25 -20.17 2.02 -39.69
N CYS A 26 -20.10 0.74 -40.08
CA CYS A 26 -18.91 0.12 -40.70
C CYS A 26 -19.25 -1.32 -41.07
N LYS A 27 -19.74 -1.53 -42.27
CA LYS A 27 -19.63 -2.84 -42.95
C LYS A 27 -18.32 -2.86 -43.71
N ASN A 28 -17.58 -3.92 -43.51
CA ASN A 28 -16.45 -4.48 -44.23
C ASN A 28 -15.11 -4.42 -43.52
N GLY A 29 -14.94 -5.37 -42.62
CA GLY A 29 -13.70 -5.99 -42.20
C GLY A 29 -14.08 -7.34 -41.66
N GLY A 30 -13.70 -8.42 -42.33
CA GLY A 30 -14.01 -9.77 -41.91
C GLY A 30 -13.51 -9.96 -40.47
N ASN A 31 -14.42 -10.02 -39.52
CA ASN A 31 -14.15 -10.45 -38.15
C ASN A 31 -13.80 -11.96 -38.23
N THR A 32 -12.55 -12.27 -38.50
CA THR A 32 -11.98 -13.56 -38.11
C THR A 32 -12.08 -13.58 -36.59
N LYS A 33 -13.06 -14.31 -36.04
CA LYS A 33 -13.09 -14.64 -34.62
C LYS A 33 -11.76 -15.29 -34.29
N ILE A 34 -10.91 -14.61 -33.58
CA ILE A 34 -9.69 -15.19 -33.03
C ILE A 34 -10.17 -16.25 -32.04
N ASN A 35 -9.85 -17.52 -32.30
CA ASN A 35 -10.15 -18.58 -31.34
C ASN A 35 -9.24 -18.38 -30.14
N GLU A 36 -9.82 -18.05 -29.00
CA GLU A 36 -9.12 -17.91 -27.75
C GLU A 36 -8.65 -19.28 -27.28
N ILE A 37 -7.34 -19.41 -27.07
CA ILE A 37 -6.68 -20.62 -26.60
C ILE A 37 -6.32 -20.42 -25.12
N ASP A 38 -6.71 -21.35 -24.27
CA ASP A 38 -6.21 -21.39 -22.89
C ASP A 38 -4.82 -22.03 -22.86
N TYR A 39 -3.78 -21.21 -22.99
CA TYR A 39 -2.40 -21.67 -22.93
C TYR A 39 -2.02 -22.17 -21.54
N VAL A 40 -2.67 -21.68 -20.48
CA VAL A 40 -2.43 -22.15 -19.11
C VAL A 40 -2.83 -23.62 -18.96
N ALA A 41 -3.90 -24.04 -19.61
CA ALA A 41 -4.34 -25.43 -19.61
C ALA A 41 -3.38 -26.40 -20.36
N GLN A 42 -2.44 -25.86 -21.15
CA GLN A 42 -1.43 -26.66 -21.84
C GLN A 42 -0.20 -26.97 -20.98
N LEU A 43 -0.10 -26.32 -19.79
CA LEU A 43 0.97 -26.58 -18.83
C LEU A 43 0.46 -27.43 -17.67
N SER A 44 1.35 -28.24 -17.14
CA SER A 44 1.12 -28.99 -15.90
C SER A 44 2.35 -28.89 -15.01
N LEU A 45 2.11 -28.79 -13.69
CA LEU A 45 3.20 -28.86 -12.69
C LEU A 45 3.76 -30.29 -12.68
N ASN A 46 4.97 -30.46 -13.19
CA ASN A 46 5.67 -31.74 -13.18
C ASN A 46 6.54 -31.85 -11.91
N MET A 47 6.08 -32.62 -10.93
CA MET A 47 6.79 -32.81 -9.65
C MET A 47 8.10 -33.58 -9.80
N ASP A 48 8.27 -34.36 -10.87
CA ASP A 48 9.46 -35.20 -11.14
C ASP A 48 10.54 -34.50 -11.96
N SER A 49 10.30 -33.24 -12.36
CA SER A 49 11.31 -32.46 -13.11
C SER A 49 12.46 -32.02 -12.20
N GLU A 50 13.62 -31.69 -12.79
CA GLU A 50 14.84 -31.28 -12.06
C GLU A 50 14.72 -29.94 -11.34
N THR A 51 13.67 -29.15 -11.62
CA THR A 51 13.44 -27.87 -10.96
C THR A 51 13.14 -28.04 -9.48
N LYS A 52 13.54 -27.06 -8.69
CA LYS A 52 13.15 -27.02 -7.25
C LYS A 52 11.68 -26.65 -7.14
N LYS A 53 10.96 -27.31 -6.25
CA LYS A 53 9.55 -27.03 -5.97
C LYS A 53 9.28 -27.09 -4.49
N GLN A 54 8.39 -26.22 -4.02
CA GLN A 54 7.99 -26.21 -2.62
C GLN A 54 6.54 -25.75 -2.49
N LYS A 55 5.79 -26.44 -1.62
CA LYS A 55 4.47 -25.98 -1.18
C LYS A 55 4.64 -24.77 -0.25
N VAL A 56 3.80 -23.76 -0.47
CA VAL A 56 3.87 -22.50 0.28
C VAL A 56 2.49 -21.99 0.66
N THR A 57 2.46 -21.00 1.57
CA THR A 57 1.27 -20.20 1.85
C THR A 57 1.61 -18.73 1.67
N VAL A 58 0.62 -17.90 1.34
CA VAL A 58 0.85 -16.46 1.21
C VAL A 58 1.15 -15.88 2.58
N TYR A 59 2.21 -15.09 2.65
CA TYR A 59 2.57 -14.28 3.81
C TYR A 59 2.12 -12.82 3.61
N ASN A 60 2.42 -12.25 2.43
CA ASN A 60 2.01 -10.89 2.10
C ASN A 60 1.89 -10.71 0.57
N TYR A 61 0.81 -10.06 0.14
CA TYR A 61 0.63 -9.60 -1.24
C TYR A 61 1.37 -8.28 -1.41
N ILE A 62 2.17 -8.14 -2.46
CA ILE A 62 2.95 -6.93 -2.73
C ILE A 62 2.44 -6.25 -3.99
N ASP A 63 2.41 -7.00 -5.11
CA ASP A 63 2.06 -6.49 -6.42
C ASP A 63 1.56 -7.62 -7.33
N GLY A 64 1.20 -7.31 -8.57
CA GLY A 64 0.72 -8.30 -9.53
C GLY A 64 1.71 -9.43 -9.83
N ASP A 65 3.01 -9.17 -9.75
CA ASP A 65 4.08 -10.13 -10.01
C ASP A 65 5.05 -10.35 -8.84
N THR A 66 4.67 -9.89 -7.67
CA THR A 66 5.50 -10.01 -6.46
C THR A 66 4.62 -10.40 -5.27
N THR A 67 4.96 -11.51 -4.63
CA THR A 67 4.28 -12.01 -3.42
C THR A 67 5.32 -12.53 -2.43
N HIS A 68 5.12 -12.30 -1.15
CA HIS A 68 5.91 -12.95 -0.11
C HIS A 68 5.20 -14.24 0.32
N PHE A 69 5.93 -15.34 0.30
CA PHE A 69 5.43 -16.65 0.71
C PHE A 69 6.09 -17.14 1.99
N LYS A 70 5.30 -17.74 2.85
CA LYS A 70 5.80 -18.54 3.97
C LYS A 70 6.14 -19.93 3.43
N LEU A 71 7.38 -20.34 3.65
CA LEU A 71 7.92 -21.61 3.19
C LEU A 71 7.55 -22.74 4.16
N SER A 72 7.38 -23.96 3.63
CA SER A 72 7.26 -25.18 4.43
C SER A 72 8.62 -25.60 5.00
N GLU A 73 9.70 -25.37 4.24
CA GLU A 73 11.09 -25.60 4.64
C GLU A 73 11.94 -24.39 4.30
N PRO A 74 12.88 -23.97 5.16
CA PRO A 74 13.71 -22.80 4.90
C PRO A 74 14.54 -22.91 3.62
N ILE A 75 14.64 -21.80 2.88
CA ILE A 75 15.56 -21.63 1.74
C ILE A 75 16.58 -20.58 2.14
N GLU A 76 17.88 -20.87 2.08
CA GLU A 76 18.96 -19.96 2.47
C GLU A 76 18.75 -19.34 3.88
N ASN A 77 18.28 -20.15 4.84
CA ASN A 77 17.99 -19.75 6.22
C ASN A 77 16.84 -18.72 6.39
N THR A 78 15.98 -18.53 5.38
CA THR A 78 14.75 -17.75 5.52
C THR A 78 13.51 -18.65 5.47
N ASN A 79 12.52 -18.34 6.30
CA ASN A 79 11.19 -18.95 6.28
C ASN A 79 10.20 -18.13 5.45
N ILE A 80 10.56 -16.91 5.06
CA ILE A 80 9.77 -16.03 4.20
C ILE A 80 10.53 -15.79 2.90
N LEU A 81 9.97 -16.25 1.80
CA LEU A 81 10.53 -16.05 0.47
C LEU A 81 9.87 -14.86 -0.20
N LYS A 82 10.66 -13.88 -0.58
CA LYS A 82 10.23 -12.76 -1.42
C LYS A 82 10.27 -13.23 -2.88
N ALA A 83 9.11 -13.53 -3.45
CA ALA A 83 8.98 -14.03 -4.80
C ALA A 83 8.84 -12.89 -5.80
N ARG A 84 9.63 -12.93 -6.88
CA ARG A 84 9.43 -12.21 -8.13
C ARG A 84 9.07 -13.21 -9.22
N TYR A 85 7.96 -12.98 -9.91
CA TYR A 85 7.45 -13.93 -10.89
C TYR A 85 8.26 -13.90 -12.17
N LEU A 86 8.66 -15.08 -12.65
CA LEU A 86 9.42 -15.26 -13.89
C LEU A 86 8.60 -14.86 -15.12
N ALA A 87 9.28 -14.40 -16.14
CA ALA A 87 8.78 -14.06 -17.47
C ALA A 87 7.85 -12.86 -17.57
N ILE A 88 7.45 -12.24 -16.47
CA ILE A 88 6.47 -11.17 -16.45
C ILE A 88 6.97 -9.91 -15.72
N ASN A 89 6.39 -8.78 -16.09
CA ASN A 89 6.42 -7.53 -15.34
C ASN A 89 5.03 -6.91 -15.42
N THR A 90 4.34 -6.85 -14.30
CA THR A 90 3.04 -6.15 -14.21
C THR A 90 3.26 -4.67 -14.06
N PRO A 91 2.29 -3.82 -14.46
CA PRO A 91 2.29 -2.42 -14.04
C PRO A 91 2.26 -2.33 -12.51
N GLU A 92 2.91 -1.30 -11.96
CA GLU A 92 3.02 -1.11 -10.52
C GLU A 92 1.67 -0.75 -9.89
N SER A 93 1.31 -1.42 -8.80
CA SER A 93 0.12 -1.11 -7.98
C SER A 93 0.47 -0.39 -6.69
N THR A 94 1.75 -0.30 -6.35
CA THR A 94 2.28 0.36 -5.15
C THR A 94 3.37 1.35 -5.53
N GLY A 95 3.64 2.32 -4.68
CA GLY A 95 4.60 3.37 -5.02
C GLY A 95 4.04 4.29 -6.13
N LYS A 96 4.67 4.31 -7.29
CA LYS A 96 4.14 5.00 -8.47
C LYS A 96 3.14 4.09 -9.17
N ILE A 97 1.86 4.31 -8.91
CA ILE A 97 0.78 3.51 -9.49
C ILE A 97 0.72 3.74 -11.00
N GLU A 98 0.63 2.65 -11.75
CA GLU A 98 0.53 2.62 -13.21
C GLU A 98 -0.84 2.10 -13.66
N GLU A 99 -1.22 2.45 -14.91
CA GLU A 99 -2.44 1.93 -15.53
C GLU A 99 -2.45 0.40 -15.51
N TYR A 100 -3.60 -0.19 -15.14
CA TYR A 100 -3.78 -1.62 -14.95
C TYR A 100 -2.94 -2.27 -13.82
N GLY A 101 -2.19 -1.49 -13.02
CA GLY A 101 -1.45 -2.00 -11.87
C GLY A 101 -2.39 -2.59 -10.80
N LYS A 102 -3.44 -1.85 -10.46
CA LYS A 102 -4.48 -2.36 -9.56
C LYS A 102 -5.13 -3.64 -10.10
N ALA A 103 -5.48 -3.67 -11.39
CA ALA A 103 -6.12 -4.83 -12.01
C ALA A 103 -5.21 -6.08 -11.99
N ALA A 104 -3.88 -5.91 -12.17
CA ALA A 104 -2.91 -6.99 -12.08
C ALA A 104 -2.75 -7.50 -10.64
N SER A 105 -2.66 -6.59 -9.68
CA SER A 105 -2.57 -6.90 -8.25
C SER A 105 -3.81 -7.64 -7.75
N ASP A 106 -5.01 -7.10 -8.04
CA ASP A 106 -6.29 -7.72 -7.66
C ASP A 106 -6.44 -9.12 -8.28
N PHE A 107 -5.97 -9.31 -9.52
CA PHE A 107 -6.00 -10.61 -10.19
C PHE A 107 -5.15 -11.65 -9.44
N THR A 108 -3.91 -11.31 -9.13
CA THR A 108 -2.99 -12.16 -8.38
C THR A 108 -3.53 -12.47 -6.99
N HIS A 109 -3.98 -11.44 -6.26
CA HIS A 109 -4.56 -11.59 -4.93
C HIS A 109 -5.75 -12.55 -4.96
N LYS A 110 -6.72 -12.32 -5.84
CA LYS A 110 -7.92 -13.16 -5.96
C LYS A 110 -7.59 -14.63 -6.29
N LYS A 111 -6.60 -14.89 -7.15
CA LYS A 111 -6.19 -16.24 -7.50
C LYS A 111 -5.55 -16.96 -6.31
N LEU A 112 -4.63 -16.32 -5.63
CA LEU A 112 -3.93 -16.92 -4.50
C LEU A 112 -4.79 -17.02 -3.23
N GLN A 113 -5.69 -16.06 -2.99
CA GLN A 113 -6.63 -16.12 -1.87
C GLN A 113 -7.61 -17.29 -1.98
N ASN A 114 -8.04 -17.62 -3.20
CA ASN A 114 -8.95 -18.73 -3.45
C ASN A 114 -8.23 -20.07 -3.74
N ALA A 115 -6.91 -20.09 -3.61
CA ALA A 115 -6.13 -21.29 -3.84
C ALA A 115 -6.27 -22.27 -2.67
N LYS A 116 -6.47 -23.55 -3.00
CA LYS A 116 -6.38 -24.66 -2.04
C LYS A 116 -4.93 -25.01 -1.74
N GLU A 117 -4.11 -25.06 -2.78
CA GLU A 117 -2.69 -25.32 -2.67
C GLU A 117 -1.92 -24.39 -3.60
N ILE A 118 -0.76 -23.94 -3.11
CA ILE A 118 0.17 -23.10 -3.86
C ILE A 118 1.55 -23.77 -3.85
N TYR A 119 2.17 -23.85 -5.02
CA TYR A 119 3.57 -24.26 -5.17
C TYR A 119 4.36 -23.16 -5.87
N ILE A 120 5.59 -22.98 -5.43
CA ILE A 120 6.61 -22.24 -6.16
C ILE A 120 7.55 -23.22 -6.85
N GLU A 121 7.99 -22.87 -8.06
CA GLU A 121 8.93 -23.66 -8.85
C GLU A 121 10.06 -22.75 -9.34
N SER A 122 11.31 -23.21 -9.24
CA SER A 122 12.47 -22.52 -9.82
C SER A 122 12.49 -22.69 -11.34
N ASN A 123 13.29 -21.86 -12.04
CA ASN A 123 13.46 -22.00 -13.49
C ASN A 123 14.29 -23.22 -13.89
N ASP A 124 15.24 -23.58 -13.07
CA ASP A 124 16.20 -24.68 -13.24
C ASP A 124 16.40 -25.44 -11.92
N SER A 125 17.49 -26.15 -11.76
CA SER A 125 17.81 -26.92 -10.54
C SER A 125 18.19 -26.06 -9.32
N ASN A 126 18.17 -24.72 -9.43
CA ASN A 126 18.58 -23.81 -8.38
C ASN A 126 17.48 -22.76 -8.05
N TRP A 127 17.49 -22.29 -6.81
CA TRP A 127 16.75 -21.08 -6.43
C TRP A 127 17.56 -19.85 -6.83
N ASN A 128 17.22 -19.24 -7.96
CA ASN A 128 17.89 -18.06 -8.48
C ASN A 128 17.22 -16.78 -7.95
N LYS A 129 18.02 -15.73 -7.76
CA LYS A 129 17.53 -14.41 -7.37
C LYS A 129 17.58 -13.43 -8.53
N ASP A 130 16.77 -12.38 -8.41
CA ASP A 130 16.81 -11.25 -9.33
C ASP A 130 18.09 -10.42 -9.17
N SER A 131 18.26 -9.40 -10.00
CA SER A 131 19.45 -8.52 -9.99
C SER A 131 19.65 -7.75 -8.68
N THR A 132 18.62 -7.64 -7.82
CA THR A 132 18.75 -7.02 -6.50
C THR A 132 19.40 -7.95 -5.47
N GLY A 133 19.45 -9.25 -5.75
CA GLY A 133 19.94 -10.28 -4.84
C GLY A 133 18.99 -10.58 -3.65
N VAL A 134 17.78 -9.99 -3.66
CA VAL A 134 16.84 -10.07 -2.54
C VAL A 134 15.64 -10.97 -2.84
N ARG A 135 15.09 -10.91 -4.05
CA ARG A 135 13.89 -11.64 -4.44
C ARG A 135 14.24 -12.89 -5.23
N PHE A 136 13.56 -13.99 -4.94
CA PHE A 136 13.69 -15.25 -5.68
C PHE A 136 12.83 -15.23 -6.93
N LEU A 137 13.39 -15.67 -8.05
CA LEU A 137 12.71 -15.78 -9.34
C LEU A 137 11.97 -17.13 -9.40
N VAL A 138 10.63 -17.08 -9.48
CA VAL A 138 9.79 -18.28 -9.39
C VAL A 138 8.67 -18.31 -10.41
N TRP A 139 8.26 -19.52 -10.76
CA TRP A 139 6.95 -19.84 -11.31
C TRP A 139 6.01 -20.14 -10.16
N VAL A 140 4.81 -19.58 -10.18
CA VAL A 140 3.79 -19.80 -9.15
C VAL A 140 2.69 -20.67 -9.75
N TRP A 141 2.38 -21.73 -9.03
CA TRP A 141 1.34 -22.68 -9.39
C TRP A 141 0.29 -22.73 -8.29
N TYR A 142 -0.97 -22.80 -8.67
CA TYR A 142 -2.07 -22.91 -7.72
C TYR A 142 -3.16 -23.84 -8.27
N ASN A 143 -3.93 -24.45 -7.36
CA ASN A 143 -5.18 -25.14 -7.66
C ASN A 143 -6.29 -24.61 -6.75
N THR A 144 -7.52 -25.04 -6.97
CA THR A 144 -8.69 -24.61 -6.18
C THR A 144 -9.44 -25.83 -5.62
N GLU A 145 -10.40 -25.58 -4.73
CA GLU A 145 -11.28 -26.66 -4.24
C GLU A 145 -12.13 -27.29 -5.33
N SER A 146 -12.49 -26.53 -6.37
CA SER A 146 -13.31 -27.00 -7.48
C SER A 146 -12.52 -27.66 -8.61
N ASP A 147 -11.20 -27.41 -8.69
CA ASP A 147 -10.32 -27.97 -9.72
C ASP A 147 -8.95 -28.27 -9.11
N SER A 148 -8.60 -29.55 -9.05
CA SER A 148 -7.32 -30.02 -8.52
C SER A 148 -6.15 -29.85 -9.49
N THR A 149 -6.41 -29.43 -10.75
CA THR A 149 -5.37 -29.20 -11.76
C THR A 149 -4.60 -27.92 -11.41
N PHE A 150 -3.28 -28.03 -11.31
CA PHE A 150 -2.43 -26.86 -11.08
C PHE A 150 -2.35 -25.98 -12.32
N ARG A 151 -2.62 -24.70 -12.14
CA ARG A 151 -2.50 -23.63 -13.15
C ARG A 151 -1.28 -22.78 -12.87
N ASN A 152 -0.56 -22.37 -13.91
CA ASN A 152 0.58 -21.46 -13.79
C ASN A 152 0.11 -20.01 -13.76
N LEU A 153 0.26 -19.33 -12.62
CA LEU A 153 -0.22 -17.97 -12.41
C LEU A 153 0.53 -16.95 -13.27
N ASN A 154 1.85 -17.11 -13.43
CA ASN A 154 2.65 -16.20 -14.28
C ASN A 154 2.12 -16.17 -15.72
N LEU A 155 1.88 -17.35 -16.28
CA LEU A 155 1.32 -17.48 -17.62
C LEU A 155 -0.13 -16.95 -17.71
N GLU A 156 -0.91 -17.16 -16.65
CA GLU A 156 -2.30 -16.70 -16.60
C GLU A 156 -2.38 -15.18 -16.59
N ILE A 157 -1.47 -14.50 -15.87
CA ILE A 157 -1.35 -13.03 -15.88
C ILE A 157 -1.01 -12.52 -17.30
N LEU A 158 -0.05 -13.16 -18.00
CA LEU A 158 0.27 -12.83 -19.40
C LEU A 158 -0.92 -13.01 -20.33
N GLN A 159 -1.57 -14.18 -20.25
CA GLN A 159 -2.71 -14.52 -21.11
C GLN A 159 -3.87 -13.54 -20.97
N ASN A 160 -4.05 -12.97 -19.77
CA ASN A 160 -5.08 -11.97 -19.49
C ASN A 160 -4.66 -10.53 -19.84
N GLY A 161 -3.47 -10.31 -20.40
CA GLY A 161 -2.98 -9.01 -20.80
C GLY A 161 -2.68 -8.07 -19.62
N LEU A 162 -2.33 -8.63 -18.46
CA LEU A 162 -2.04 -7.90 -17.23
C LEU A 162 -0.54 -7.70 -16.96
N ALA A 163 0.32 -8.19 -17.84
CA ALA A 163 1.76 -8.01 -17.75
C ALA A 163 2.41 -7.82 -19.11
N VAL A 164 3.55 -7.14 -19.13
CA VAL A 164 4.50 -7.21 -20.24
C VAL A 164 5.45 -8.38 -20.04
N ALA A 165 6.04 -8.84 -21.13
CA ALA A 165 7.09 -9.84 -21.07
C ALA A 165 8.36 -9.27 -20.41
N SER A 166 8.96 -10.04 -19.52
CA SER A 166 10.24 -9.70 -18.90
C SER A 166 11.17 -10.91 -18.93
N SER A 167 12.31 -10.79 -19.64
CA SER A 167 13.33 -11.85 -19.70
C SER A 167 12.79 -13.26 -20.08
N ILE A 168 11.78 -13.35 -20.94
CA ILE A 168 11.15 -14.61 -21.33
C ILE A 168 12.16 -15.60 -21.92
N GLY A 169 13.07 -15.14 -22.79
CA GLY A 169 13.91 -15.98 -23.64
C GLY A 169 14.82 -16.98 -22.91
N GLY A 170 15.11 -16.76 -21.64
CA GLY A 170 15.92 -17.68 -20.82
C GLY A 170 15.10 -18.57 -19.89
N THR A 171 13.78 -18.60 -20.03
CA THR A 171 12.91 -19.30 -19.10
C THR A 171 12.42 -20.64 -19.64
N ARG A 172 12.10 -21.55 -18.71
CA ARG A 172 11.61 -22.90 -18.99
C ARG A 172 10.37 -22.92 -19.89
N TYR A 173 9.48 -21.95 -19.72
CA TYR A 173 8.19 -21.89 -20.43
C TYR A 173 8.15 -20.77 -21.49
N ALA A 174 9.31 -20.40 -22.05
CA ALA A 174 9.45 -19.26 -22.96
C ALA A 174 8.46 -19.27 -24.13
N SER A 175 8.36 -20.38 -24.85
CA SER A 175 7.52 -20.47 -26.06
C SER A 175 6.04 -20.28 -25.76
N ILE A 176 5.54 -20.93 -24.70
CA ILE A 176 4.13 -20.82 -24.34
C ILE A 176 3.78 -19.44 -23.76
N CYS A 177 4.72 -18.83 -23.01
CA CYS A 177 4.57 -17.46 -22.56
C CYS A 177 4.50 -16.48 -23.73
N GLN A 178 5.32 -16.68 -24.76
CA GLN A 178 5.28 -15.84 -25.96
C GLN A 178 3.94 -15.97 -26.70
N ASN A 179 3.44 -17.21 -26.87
CA ASN A 179 2.16 -17.44 -27.52
C ASN A 179 0.98 -16.80 -26.75
N ALA A 180 0.98 -16.91 -25.43
CA ALA A 180 -0.03 -16.27 -24.57
C ALA A 180 0.00 -14.74 -24.67
N LEU A 181 1.21 -14.17 -24.67
CA LEU A 181 1.42 -12.73 -24.86
C LEU A 181 0.92 -12.25 -26.22
N ASP A 182 1.25 -12.97 -27.29
CA ASP A 182 0.84 -12.60 -28.65
C ASP A 182 -0.68 -12.67 -28.81
N GLN A 183 -1.33 -13.66 -28.19
CA GLN A 183 -2.79 -13.74 -28.13
C GLN A 183 -3.38 -12.56 -27.35
N ALA A 184 -2.84 -12.20 -26.17
CA ALA A 184 -3.30 -11.07 -25.39
C ALA A 184 -3.23 -9.74 -26.18
N LYS A 185 -2.15 -9.55 -26.95
CA LYS A 185 -2.00 -8.40 -27.87
C LYS A 185 -3.02 -8.41 -29.00
N GLN A 186 -3.22 -9.58 -29.64
CA GLN A 186 -4.19 -9.72 -30.75
C GLN A 186 -5.63 -9.46 -30.27
N LEU A 187 -5.97 -9.96 -29.08
CA LEU A 187 -7.28 -9.75 -28.46
C LEU A 187 -7.42 -8.37 -27.81
N LYS A 188 -6.35 -7.57 -27.79
CA LYS A 188 -6.32 -6.24 -27.18
C LYS A 188 -6.80 -6.25 -25.73
N LEU A 189 -6.25 -7.13 -24.90
CA LEU A 189 -6.64 -7.26 -23.51
C LEU A 189 -5.88 -6.24 -22.63
N LYS A 190 -6.58 -5.64 -21.72
CA LYS A 190 -6.04 -4.78 -20.63
C LYS A 190 -4.95 -3.81 -21.09
N ILE A 191 -3.67 -3.99 -20.70
CA ILE A 191 -2.57 -3.09 -21.08
C ILE A 191 -2.38 -2.98 -22.62
N TYR A 192 -2.90 -3.93 -23.39
CA TYR A 192 -2.84 -3.95 -24.85
C TYR A 192 -4.12 -3.43 -25.52
N SER A 193 -5.12 -3.02 -24.72
CA SER A 193 -6.43 -2.58 -25.26
C SER A 193 -6.37 -1.27 -26.01
N GLY A 194 -5.43 -0.39 -25.66
CA GLY A 194 -5.40 0.99 -26.13
C GLY A 194 -6.55 1.83 -25.56
N THR A 195 -7.27 1.32 -24.57
CA THR A 195 -8.31 2.05 -23.83
C THR A 195 -7.81 2.41 -22.44
N PRO A 196 -8.25 3.56 -21.88
CA PRO A 196 -7.93 3.91 -20.52
C PRO A 196 -8.36 2.85 -19.51
N ASP A 197 -7.56 2.65 -18.47
CA ASP A 197 -7.91 1.80 -17.34
C ASP A 197 -9.03 2.46 -16.53
N PRO A 198 -10.19 1.79 -16.35
CA PRO A 198 -11.31 2.38 -15.61
C PRO A 198 -11.02 2.61 -14.12
N ASP A 199 -10.04 1.89 -13.56
CA ASP A 199 -9.66 1.99 -12.14
C ASP A 199 -8.49 2.95 -11.91
N TYR A 200 -7.89 3.52 -12.97
CA TYR A 200 -6.78 4.46 -12.87
C TYR A 200 -7.28 5.91 -12.90
N PHE A 201 -6.73 6.75 -12.04
CA PHE A 201 -7.09 8.16 -11.96
C PHE A 201 -6.26 9.02 -12.93
N TYR A 202 -6.87 9.45 -14.03
CA TYR A 202 -6.24 10.30 -15.07
C TYR A 202 -6.34 11.80 -14.78
N GLY A 203 -7.04 12.20 -13.71
CA GLY A 203 -7.26 13.61 -13.39
C GLY A 203 -6.01 14.33 -12.87
N GLU A 204 -6.11 15.65 -12.82
CA GLU A 204 -5.15 16.45 -12.05
C GLU A 204 -5.25 16.11 -10.56
N ALA A 205 -4.19 16.44 -9.79
CA ALA A 205 -4.23 16.24 -8.34
C ALA A 205 -5.38 17.02 -7.70
N ILE A 206 -6.18 16.34 -6.89
CA ILE A 206 -7.29 16.95 -6.17
C ILE A 206 -6.72 17.74 -5.00
N GLU A 207 -6.93 19.06 -5.01
CA GLU A 207 -6.55 19.93 -3.90
C GLU A 207 -7.44 19.66 -2.69
N CYS A 208 -6.85 19.35 -1.55
CA CYS A 208 -7.59 19.12 -0.31
C CYS A 208 -6.76 19.52 0.92
N SER A 209 -7.42 19.71 2.06
CA SER A 209 -6.76 19.80 3.35
C SER A 209 -6.47 18.39 3.90
N LEU A 210 -5.55 18.25 4.86
CA LEU A 210 -5.37 16.97 5.55
C LEU A 210 -6.64 16.54 6.30
N ARG A 211 -7.43 17.48 6.84
CA ARG A 211 -8.75 17.18 7.38
C ARG A 211 -9.65 16.50 6.34
N ASP A 212 -9.83 17.13 5.18
CA ASP A 212 -10.73 16.60 4.15
C ASP A 212 -10.25 15.25 3.64
N LEU A 213 -8.95 15.11 3.47
CA LEU A 213 -8.32 13.84 3.09
C LEU A 213 -8.61 12.74 4.12
N ARG A 214 -8.40 13.01 5.41
CA ARG A 214 -8.62 12.04 6.49
C ARG A 214 -10.09 11.65 6.65
N LEU A 215 -10.99 12.62 6.64
CA LEU A 215 -12.42 12.41 6.85
C LEU A 215 -13.10 11.71 5.66
N ASN A 216 -12.49 11.73 4.48
CA ASN A 216 -13.02 11.13 3.26
C ASN A 216 -12.00 10.18 2.59
N ILE A 217 -11.16 9.51 3.37
CA ILE A 217 -9.99 8.79 2.86
C ILE A 217 -10.36 7.69 1.85
N GLU A 218 -11.48 7.00 2.03
CA GLU A 218 -11.98 5.98 1.10
C GLU A 218 -12.33 6.57 -0.27
N TYR A 219 -12.90 7.79 -0.30
CA TYR A 219 -13.19 8.50 -1.56
C TYR A 219 -11.91 8.81 -2.34
N PHE A 220 -10.82 9.11 -1.63
CA PHE A 220 -9.54 9.45 -2.27
C PHE A 220 -8.71 8.22 -2.67
N ASN A 221 -9.09 7.03 -2.25
CA ASN A 221 -8.36 5.81 -2.60
C ASN A 221 -8.21 5.66 -4.12
N GLY A 222 -6.98 5.47 -4.59
CA GLY A 222 -6.61 5.40 -6.01
C GLY A 222 -6.51 6.76 -6.70
N LYS A 223 -6.79 7.88 -6.03
CA LYS A 223 -6.76 9.21 -6.63
C LYS A 223 -5.49 9.97 -6.26
N LYS A 224 -5.05 10.80 -7.21
CA LYS A 224 -3.96 11.75 -6.98
C LYS A 224 -4.49 12.94 -6.19
N VAL A 225 -3.80 13.27 -5.09
CA VAL A 225 -4.14 14.39 -4.20
C VAL A 225 -2.98 15.34 -4.06
N ALA A 226 -3.29 16.59 -3.70
CA ALA A 226 -2.31 17.60 -3.35
C ALA A 226 -2.75 18.33 -2.08
N PHE A 227 -1.85 18.40 -1.10
CA PHE A 227 -2.10 19.05 0.18
C PHE A 227 -0.81 19.60 0.78
N GLU A 228 -0.95 20.54 1.71
CA GLU A 228 0.17 21.06 2.49
C GLU A 228 0.19 20.47 3.88
N ALA A 229 1.38 20.08 4.37
CA ALA A 229 1.55 19.56 5.70
C ALA A 229 2.97 19.79 6.24
N ASN A 230 3.12 19.70 7.56
CA ASN A 230 4.39 19.72 8.26
C ASN A 230 4.94 18.29 8.30
N VAL A 231 6.16 18.09 7.83
CA VAL A 231 6.89 16.80 7.99
C VAL A 231 7.48 16.81 9.41
N TRP A 232 6.96 15.97 10.27
CA TRP A 232 7.41 15.93 11.65
C TRP A 232 8.24 14.70 12.00
N ARG A 233 8.17 13.63 11.20
CA ARG A 233 8.98 12.40 11.40
C ARG A 233 9.31 11.74 10.08
N SER A 234 10.52 11.17 10.00
CA SER A 234 10.98 10.36 8.87
C SER A 234 11.73 9.14 9.39
N ILE A 235 11.20 7.93 9.15
CA ILE A 235 11.79 6.68 9.64
C ILE A 235 11.66 5.61 8.55
N SER A 236 12.80 4.99 8.20
CA SER A 236 12.86 3.80 7.32
C SER A 236 12.05 3.91 6.03
N GLY A 237 12.05 5.09 5.39
CA GLY A 237 11.31 5.33 4.14
C GLY A 237 9.85 5.69 4.32
N THR A 238 9.38 5.80 5.56
CA THR A 238 8.06 6.33 5.90
C THR A 238 8.20 7.74 6.47
N LEU A 239 7.36 8.66 5.98
CA LEU A 239 7.23 10.01 6.51
C LEU A 239 5.90 10.14 7.20
N TYR A 240 5.87 10.90 8.29
CA TYR A 240 4.65 11.29 8.96
C TYR A 240 4.50 12.80 8.85
N CYS A 241 3.36 13.21 8.34
CA CYS A 241 3.01 14.61 8.15
C CYS A 241 1.78 14.94 8.98
N GLU A 242 1.70 16.18 9.44
CA GLU A 242 0.54 16.68 10.18
C GLU A 242 0.22 18.11 9.78
N ASP A 243 -1.03 18.48 9.93
CA ASP A 243 -1.52 19.84 9.76
C ASP A 243 -2.66 20.13 10.72
N TYR A 244 -2.75 21.39 11.19
CA TYR A 244 -3.81 21.85 12.07
C TYR A 244 -4.95 22.46 11.28
N ASP A 245 -6.17 22.04 11.60
CA ASP A 245 -7.39 22.58 11.02
C ASP A 245 -8.13 23.48 12.01
N GLU A 246 -8.18 24.78 11.73
CA GLU A 246 -8.84 25.78 12.59
C GLU A 246 -10.35 25.55 12.74
N LYS A 247 -11.01 24.93 11.74
CA LYS A 247 -12.47 24.72 11.75
C LYS A 247 -12.90 23.68 12.78
N THR A 248 -12.10 22.63 12.93
CA THR A 248 -12.37 21.52 13.86
C THR A 248 -11.54 21.60 15.13
N ASP A 249 -10.62 22.58 15.22
CA ASP A 249 -9.66 22.76 16.33
C ASP A 249 -8.86 21.47 16.59
N ARG A 250 -8.35 20.83 15.50
CA ARG A 250 -7.69 19.53 15.57
C ARG A 250 -6.51 19.40 14.61
N TRP A 251 -5.59 18.54 15.00
CA TRP A 251 -4.52 18.08 14.13
C TRP A 251 -4.96 16.83 13.37
N TYR A 252 -4.59 16.78 12.10
CA TYR A 252 -4.79 15.62 11.24
C TYR A 252 -3.45 15.17 10.67
N GLY A 253 -3.24 13.85 10.61
CA GLY A 253 -1.99 13.28 10.15
C GLY A 253 -2.15 12.41 8.92
N MET A 254 -1.05 12.21 8.20
CA MET A 254 -0.97 11.28 7.07
C MET A 254 0.39 10.62 7.00
N GLN A 255 0.37 9.32 6.73
CA GLN A 255 1.56 8.56 6.41
C GLN A 255 1.87 8.68 4.91
N ILE A 256 3.12 9.00 4.62
CA ILE A 256 3.64 9.08 3.25
C ILE A 256 4.65 7.96 3.07
N TYR A 257 4.37 7.04 2.16
CA TYR A 257 5.32 6.01 1.78
C TYR A 257 6.27 6.54 0.72
N ASN A 258 7.48 6.84 1.13
CA ASN A 258 8.55 7.28 0.28
C ASN A 258 9.48 6.09 0.02
N ASN A 259 9.07 5.19 -0.88
CA ASN A 259 9.96 4.13 -1.32
C ASN A 259 11.22 4.77 -1.90
N ASN A 260 12.39 4.49 -1.32
CA ASN A 260 13.68 5.12 -1.65
C ASN A 260 14.09 5.07 -3.14
N ASN A 261 13.31 4.44 -3.99
CA ASN A 261 13.59 4.11 -5.38
C ASN A 261 12.76 4.93 -6.38
N GLY A 262 12.71 6.21 -6.32
CA GLY A 262 11.98 6.97 -7.35
C GLY A 262 11.99 8.49 -7.17
N ILE A 263 12.37 8.95 -6.01
CA ILE A 263 12.45 10.39 -5.74
C ILE A 263 13.91 10.82 -5.75
N SER A 264 14.23 11.92 -6.42
CA SER A 264 15.56 12.52 -6.45
C SER A 264 16.03 12.89 -5.03
N SER A 265 17.35 12.99 -4.84
CA SER A 265 17.93 13.47 -3.57
C SER A 265 17.45 14.88 -3.22
N GLU A 266 17.14 15.71 -4.21
CA GLU A 266 16.61 17.06 -4.03
C GLU A 266 15.18 17.04 -3.46
N ALA A 267 14.31 16.21 -4.02
CA ALA A 267 12.96 16.01 -3.47
C ALA A 267 12.99 15.45 -2.03
N LYS A 268 13.92 14.53 -1.75
CA LYS A 268 14.14 14.02 -0.39
C LYS A 268 14.52 15.13 0.60
N ALA A 269 15.28 16.13 0.17
CA ALA A 269 15.63 17.26 1.01
C ALA A 269 14.40 18.11 1.40
N PHE A 270 13.38 18.20 0.54
CA PHE A 270 12.14 18.87 0.91
C PHE A 270 11.33 18.08 1.93
N LEU A 271 11.36 16.76 1.85
CA LEU A 271 10.64 15.83 2.72
C LEU A 271 11.40 15.53 4.03
N THR A 272 12.06 16.54 4.57
CA THR A 272 12.86 16.47 5.80
C THR A 272 12.05 16.99 6.99
N MET A 273 12.28 16.42 8.17
CA MET A 273 11.69 16.90 9.43
C MET A 273 11.91 18.40 9.62
N GLY A 274 10.88 19.09 10.08
CA GLY A 274 10.91 20.54 10.29
C GLY A 274 10.59 21.35 9.03
N ASN A 275 10.17 20.71 7.94
CA ASN A 275 9.70 21.40 6.76
C ASN A 275 8.17 21.32 6.62
N ARG A 276 7.56 22.44 6.21
CA ARG A 276 6.22 22.45 5.65
C ARG A 276 6.34 22.29 4.15
N VAL A 277 5.65 21.31 3.59
CA VAL A 277 5.73 20.97 2.19
C VAL A 277 4.35 20.81 1.58
N ARG A 278 4.22 21.21 0.33
CA ARG A 278 3.14 20.75 -0.53
C ARG A 278 3.51 19.35 -1.02
N ILE A 279 2.65 18.40 -0.76
CA ILE A 279 2.81 16.99 -1.13
C ILE A 279 1.85 16.71 -2.29
N VAL A 280 2.33 16.03 -3.31
CA VAL A 280 1.52 15.54 -4.43
C VAL A 280 1.82 14.06 -4.60
N GLY A 281 0.79 13.23 -4.52
CA GLY A 281 0.93 11.77 -4.61
C GLY A 281 -0.43 11.08 -4.69
N THR A 282 -0.42 9.77 -4.75
CA THR A 282 -1.64 8.95 -4.86
C THR A 282 -1.98 8.29 -3.53
N VAL A 283 -3.23 8.40 -3.11
CA VAL A 283 -3.74 7.69 -1.94
C VAL A 283 -3.88 6.21 -2.28
N SER A 284 -3.36 5.34 -1.45
CA SER A 284 -3.49 3.90 -1.61
C SER A 284 -3.81 3.22 -0.28
N TYR A 285 -4.69 2.22 -0.32
CA TYR A 285 -4.93 1.35 0.83
C TYR A 285 -3.76 0.36 0.96
N TRP A 286 -3.17 0.29 2.15
CA TRP A 286 -2.11 -0.63 2.48
C TRP A 286 -2.68 -1.81 3.28
N GLU A 287 -2.87 -2.94 2.60
CA GLU A 287 -3.55 -4.12 3.16
C GLU A 287 -2.87 -4.66 4.43
N THR A 288 -1.54 -4.76 4.43
CA THR A 288 -0.79 -5.29 5.59
C THR A 288 -0.97 -4.44 6.84
N GLY A 289 -1.05 -3.12 6.68
CA GLY A 289 -1.30 -2.17 7.79
C GLY A 289 -2.78 -1.91 8.05
N ALA A 290 -3.68 -2.43 7.20
CA ALA A 290 -5.11 -2.16 7.22
C ALA A 290 -5.43 -0.65 7.29
N THR A 291 -4.68 0.17 6.56
CA THR A 291 -4.75 1.63 6.60
C THR A 291 -4.40 2.25 5.26
N TYR A 292 -4.56 3.57 5.16
CA TYR A 292 -4.24 4.34 3.96
C TYR A 292 -2.91 5.07 4.10
N GLN A 293 -2.24 5.22 2.98
CA GLN A 293 -1.01 6.00 2.84
C GLN A 293 -1.03 6.80 1.55
N VAL A 294 -0.20 7.83 1.45
CA VAL A 294 0.09 8.50 0.18
C VAL A 294 1.42 7.98 -0.35
N SER A 295 1.44 7.60 -1.63
CA SER A 295 2.61 7.07 -2.32
C SER A 295 2.72 7.66 -3.72
N GLY A 296 3.68 7.21 -4.52
CA GLY A 296 3.82 7.70 -5.91
C GLY A 296 3.99 9.21 -5.99
N LEU A 297 4.88 9.74 -5.16
CA LEU A 297 5.10 11.17 -5.04
C LEU A 297 5.59 11.78 -6.36
N GLU A 298 5.02 12.92 -6.75
CA GLU A 298 5.34 13.61 -7.99
C GLU A 298 6.34 14.75 -7.72
N TYR A 299 7.48 14.72 -8.38
CA TYR A 299 8.51 15.76 -8.28
C TYR A 299 9.12 16.06 -9.64
N ASP A 300 9.23 17.35 -9.93
CA ASP A 300 10.01 17.87 -11.05
C ASP A 300 10.83 19.08 -10.55
N PRO A 301 12.17 19.08 -10.70
CA PRO A 301 13.01 20.19 -10.29
C PRO A 301 12.83 21.44 -11.18
N ARG A 302 12.27 21.28 -12.38
CA ARG A 302 12.08 22.35 -13.36
C ARG A 302 10.75 22.17 -14.10
N PRO A 303 9.61 22.28 -13.37
CA PRO A 303 8.31 22.09 -13.99
C PRO A 303 8.08 23.13 -15.09
N GLU A 304 7.32 22.74 -16.11
CA GLU A 304 6.84 23.68 -17.11
C GLU A 304 6.04 24.81 -16.43
N PRO A 305 6.21 26.07 -16.88
CA PRO A 305 5.49 27.19 -16.29
C PRO A 305 3.97 26.96 -16.23
N GLY A 306 3.41 27.11 -15.03
CA GLY A 306 1.98 26.89 -14.76
C GLY A 306 1.62 25.45 -14.33
N THR A 307 2.58 24.52 -14.31
CA THR A 307 2.37 23.15 -13.86
C THR A 307 2.94 22.86 -12.46
N GLU A 308 3.50 23.87 -11.80
CA GLU A 308 4.17 23.74 -10.51
C GLU A 308 3.28 23.12 -9.41
N LYS A 309 1.96 23.33 -9.52
CA LYS A 309 0.96 22.76 -8.63
C LYS A 309 0.91 21.22 -8.66
N ASN A 310 1.43 20.59 -9.71
CA ASN A 310 1.41 19.14 -9.90
C ASN A 310 2.57 18.43 -9.20
N TYR A 311 3.45 19.16 -8.51
CA TYR A 311 4.68 18.62 -7.95
C TYR A 311 4.87 19.02 -6.49
N ILE A 312 5.71 18.26 -5.79
CA ILE A 312 6.15 18.55 -4.43
C ILE A 312 6.86 19.90 -4.41
N LYS A 313 6.58 20.71 -3.40
CA LYS A 313 7.18 22.02 -3.20
C LYS A 313 7.48 22.28 -1.73
N LEU A 314 8.68 22.75 -1.44
CA LEU A 314 9.03 23.29 -0.12
C LEU A 314 8.29 24.62 0.09
N ILE A 315 7.53 24.72 1.17
CA ILE A 315 6.78 25.93 1.54
C ILE A 315 7.54 26.73 2.61
N LYS A 316 7.99 26.05 3.67
CA LYS A 316 8.63 26.69 4.82
C LYS A 316 9.55 25.68 5.53
N THR A 317 10.60 26.18 6.15
CA THR A 317 11.49 25.44 7.05
C THR A 317 11.32 25.86 8.50
N GLY A 318 11.85 25.10 9.44
CA GLY A 318 11.85 25.42 10.86
C GLY A 318 10.47 25.32 11.51
N VAL A 319 9.70 24.30 11.11
CA VAL A 319 8.40 23.99 11.72
C VAL A 319 8.60 22.90 12.77
N GLU A 320 8.14 23.14 13.99
CA GLU A 320 8.22 22.17 15.08
C GLU A 320 6.98 21.25 15.09
N PRO A 321 7.15 19.96 15.47
CA PRO A 321 6.02 19.05 15.69
C PRO A 321 5.19 19.51 16.89
N ASN A 322 3.88 19.22 16.84
CA ASN A 322 2.96 19.69 17.88
C ASN A 322 3.12 18.91 19.21
N PHE A 323 3.32 17.59 19.18
CA PHE A 323 3.32 16.68 20.31
C PHE A 323 2.17 16.95 21.29
N LEU A 324 0.94 16.95 20.76
CA LEU A 324 -0.26 17.14 21.56
C LEU A 324 -0.33 16.11 22.70
N GLU A 325 -0.48 16.59 23.94
CA GLU A 325 -0.67 15.69 25.07
C GLU A 325 -2.06 15.06 25.01
N ILE A 326 -2.10 13.74 25.05
CA ILE A 326 -3.33 12.97 24.97
C ILE A 326 -3.91 12.69 26.35
N ASP A 327 -5.24 12.78 26.49
CA ASP A 327 -5.99 12.21 27.59
C ASP A 327 -6.24 10.71 27.34
N ALA A 328 -5.99 9.88 28.35
CA ALA A 328 -6.11 8.43 28.23
C ALA A 328 -7.55 7.97 27.96
N ALA A 329 -8.54 8.62 28.57
CA ALA A 329 -9.94 8.28 28.38
C ALA A 329 -10.44 8.70 26.99
N GLU A 330 -9.99 9.86 26.52
CA GLU A 330 -10.30 10.33 25.17
C GLU A 330 -9.63 9.46 24.12
N PHE A 331 -8.34 9.14 24.25
CA PHE A 331 -7.59 8.33 23.32
C PHE A 331 -8.16 6.92 23.15
N THR A 332 -8.65 6.32 24.22
CA THR A 332 -9.25 4.96 24.19
C THR A 332 -10.77 4.97 23.99
N GLY A 333 -11.38 6.15 23.91
CA GLY A 333 -12.82 6.31 23.73
C GLY A 333 -13.26 5.88 22.32
N LYS A 334 -14.48 5.34 22.24
CA LYS A 334 -15.12 4.96 20.98
C LYS A 334 -16.19 5.97 20.63
N GLN A 335 -16.21 6.43 19.37
CA GLN A 335 -17.15 7.42 18.84
C GLN A 335 -17.36 8.63 19.78
N ASN A 336 -16.26 9.07 20.39
CA ASN A 336 -16.25 10.09 21.45
C ASN A 336 -15.98 11.50 20.92
N VAL A 337 -15.73 11.67 19.63
CA VAL A 337 -15.57 12.96 18.96
C VAL A 337 -16.69 13.16 17.97
N GLU A 338 -17.47 14.23 18.13
CA GLU A 338 -18.49 14.66 17.18
C GLU A 338 -17.95 15.79 16.31
N LEU A 339 -18.09 15.64 14.98
CA LEU A 339 -17.72 16.68 14.03
C LEU A 339 -18.93 17.04 13.17
N GLU A 340 -19.18 18.33 13.04
CA GLU A 340 -20.15 18.87 12.09
C GLU A 340 -19.47 18.91 10.69
N LEU A 341 -19.96 18.09 9.77
CA LEU A 341 -19.47 17.98 8.41
C LEU A 341 -20.59 18.35 7.45
N ASP A 342 -20.55 19.56 6.91
CA ASP A 342 -21.57 20.14 6.02
C ASP A 342 -23.00 20.07 6.63
N GLU A 343 -23.84 19.11 6.23
CA GLU A 343 -25.21 18.95 6.73
C GLU A 343 -25.36 17.82 7.76
N ASP A 344 -24.27 17.08 8.07
CA ASP A 344 -24.29 15.89 8.94
C ASP A 344 -23.35 16.04 10.14
N VAL A 345 -23.76 15.47 11.30
CA VAL A 345 -22.91 15.25 12.45
C VAL A 345 -22.41 13.82 12.45
N LYS A 346 -21.10 13.62 12.38
CA LYS A 346 -20.47 12.30 12.42
C LYS A 346 -19.68 12.11 13.71
N LYS A 347 -19.65 10.85 14.16
CA LYS A 347 -18.87 10.45 15.35
C LYS A 347 -17.66 9.64 14.93
N PHE A 348 -16.54 9.94 15.57
CA PHE A 348 -15.25 9.32 15.34
C PHE A 348 -14.60 8.89 16.65
N ASP A 349 -13.72 7.92 16.61
CA ASP A 349 -12.78 7.68 17.69
C ASP A 349 -11.72 8.79 17.67
N TYR A 350 -11.35 9.33 18.83
CA TYR A 350 -10.29 10.35 18.90
C TYR A 350 -9.00 9.85 18.24
N ALA A 351 -8.57 8.61 18.56
CA ALA A 351 -7.35 8.03 18.01
C ALA A 351 -7.39 7.81 16.49
N GLU A 352 -8.58 7.62 15.91
CA GLU A 352 -8.78 7.57 14.44
C GLU A 352 -8.47 8.92 13.79
N LEU A 353 -8.97 10.00 14.36
CA LEU A 353 -8.71 11.35 13.85
C LEU A 353 -7.25 11.76 14.04
N ALA A 354 -6.65 11.37 15.17
CA ALA A 354 -5.26 11.65 15.50
C ALA A 354 -4.25 10.72 14.79
N LEU A 355 -4.71 9.79 13.95
CA LEU A 355 -3.83 8.83 13.28
C LEU A 355 -2.74 9.56 12.48
N TYR A 356 -1.48 9.15 12.69
CA TYR A 356 -0.25 9.71 12.11
C TYR A 356 0.16 11.11 12.60
N THR A 357 -0.55 11.69 13.58
CA THR A 357 -0.10 12.92 14.24
C THR A 357 0.96 12.65 15.31
N SER A 358 1.69 13.71 15.68
CA SER A 358 2.63 13.70 16.79
C SER A 358 1.87 13.85 18.12
N VAL A 359 2.10 12.91 19.03
CA VAL A 359 1.45 12.92 20.35
C VAL A 359 2.44 12.71 21.48
N LYS A 360 2.05 13.13 22.67
CA LYS A 360 2.73 12.89 23.93
C LYS A 360 1.76 12.27 24.93
N ALA A 361 2.23 11.31 25.71
CA ALA A 361 1.48 10.75 26.83
C ALA A 361 2.36 10.70 28.07
N THR A 362 1.85 11.23 29.19
CA THR A 362 2.59 11.35 30.45
C THR A 362 2.00 10.44 31.52
N GLY A 363 2.84 10.01 32.48
CA GLY A 363 2.41 9.23 33.65
C GLY A 363 1.85 7.84 33.31
N LEU A 364 2.32 7.23 32.23
CA LEU A 364 1.91 5.88 31.85
C LEU A 364 2.59 4.83 32.74
N LYS A 365 1.83 4.07 33.50
CA LYS A 365 2.34 2.93 34.28
C LYS A 365 2.50 1.73 33.38
N VAL A 366 3.71 1.28 33.13
CA VAL A 366 4.01 0.06 32.37
C VAL A 366 3.61 -1.16 33.19
N LYS A 367 2.71 -1.98 32.68
CA LYS A 367 2.19 -3.18 33.33
C LYS A 367 2.80 -4.45 32.76
N LYS A 368 3.17 -4.41 31.49
CA LYS A 368 3.75 -5.55 30.78
C LYS A 368 4.58 -5.04 29.62
N VAL A 369 5.72 -5.66 29.43
CA VAL A 369 6.56 -5.50 28.23
C VAL A 369 6.66 -6.84 27.52
N TYR A 370 6.61 -6.80 26.21
CA TYR A 370 6.83 -7.95 25.33
C TYR A 370 7.82 -7.58 24.25
N THR A 371 8.90 -8.33 24.15
CA THR A 371 9.91 -8.15 23.08
C THR A 371 9.62 -9.08 21.91
N THR A 372 9.63 -8.56 20.70
CA THR A 372 9.49 -9.35 19.47
C THR A 372 10.73 -10.23 19.30
N THR A 373 10.56 -11.55 19.37
CA THR A 373 11.66 -12.54 19.27
C THR A 373 11.67 -13.33 17.98
N ASN A 374 10.62 -13.20 17.14
CA ASN A 374 10.56 -13.91 15.86
C ASN A 374 11.68 -13.40 14.92
N PRO A 375 12.66 -14.25 14.54
CA PRO A 375 13.78 -13.84 13.69
C PRO A 375 13.38 -13.44 12.27
N ASP A 376 12.21 -13.88 11.81
CA ASP A 376 11.67 -13.52 10.49
C ASP A 376 10.95 -12.17 10.50
N SER A 377 10.75 -11.57 11.67
CA SER A 377 10.14 -10.25 11.81
C SER A 377 11.14 -9.14 11.54
N SER A 378 10.77 -8.17 10.70
CA SER A 378 11.55 -6.93 10.53
C SER A 378 11.64 -6.08 11.81
N SER A 379 10.83 -6.42 12.82
CA SER A 379 10.77 -5.73 14.11
C SER A 379 11.38 -6.53 15.25
N VAL A 380 12.23 -7.52 14.96
CA VAL A 380 12.93 -8.32 15.99
C VAL A 380 13.68 -7.40 16.95
N GLY A 381 13.48 -7.59 18.26
CA GLY A 381 14.06 -6.77 19.33
C GLY A 381 13.25 -5.51 19.70
N ALA A 382 12.25 -5.14 18.92
CA ALA A 382 11.32 -4.06 19.27
C ALA A 382 10.32 -4.54 20.33
N MET A 383 9.87 -3.62 21.21
CA MET A 383 9.02 -3.96 22.36
C MET A 383 7.59 -3.43 22.17
N THR A 384 6.64 -4.13 22.77
CA THR A 384 5.26 -3.67 22.95
C THR A 384 5.01 -3.52 24.44
N LEU A 385 4.72 -2.30 24.88
CA LEU A 385 4.42 -1.96 26.26
C LEU A 385 2.91 -1.86 26.43
N THR A 386 2.36 -2.62 27.37
CA THR A 386 0.98 -2.44 27.84
C THR A 386 1.02 -1.48 29.04
N CYS A 387 0.57 -0.26 28.83
CA CYS A 387 0.58 0.78 29.82
C CYS A 387 -0.82 1.07 30.36
N GLU A 388 -0.91 1.57 31.60
CA GLU A 388 -2.15 1.98 32.24
C GLU A 388 -2.06 3.44 32.73
N LYS A 389 -3.10 4.21 32.44
CA LYS A 389 -3.34 5.55 33.00
C LYS A 389 -4.83 5.73 33.25
N ASP A 390 -5.20 6.16 34.46
CA ASP A 390 -6.59 6.43 34.85
C ASP A 390 -7.58 5.28 34.56
N GLY A 391 -7.10 4.02 34.76
CA GLY A 391 -7.87 2.79 34.49
C GLY A 391 -8.05 2.48 33.02
N LYS A 392 -7.34 3.16 32.11
CA LYS A 392 -7.34 2.91 30.68
C LYS A 392 -6.03 2.29 30.23
N THR A 393 -6.13 1.39 29.26
CA THR A 393 -4.95 0.73 28.66
C THR A 393 -4.51 1.46 27.41
N ILE A 394 -3.25 1.87 27.36
CA ILE A 394 -2.60 2.46 26.19
C ILE A 394 -1.46 1.53 25.77
N ILE A 395 -1.41 1.19 24.49
CA ILE A 395 -0.33 0.39 23.90
C ILE A 395 0.73 1.35 23.37
N VAL A 396 1.99 1.07 23.73
CA VAL A 396 3.15 1.76 23.17
C VAL A 396 3.99 0.73 22.41
N ARG A 397 4.26 0.99 21.15
CA ARG A 397 5.17 0.19 20.33
C ARG A 397 6.49 0.92 20.18
N THR A 398 7.61 0.25 20.47
CA THR A 398 8.93 0.84 20.33
C THR A 398 9.65 0.34 19.08
N GLY A 399 10.72 1.03 18.68
CA GLY A 399 11.78 0.44 17.90
C GLY A 399 12.69 -0.44 18.78
N VAL A 400 13.83 -0.85 18.22
CA VAL A 400 14.91 -1.43 19.03
C VAL A 400 15.68 -0.29 19.70
N TRP A 401 15.37 -0.05 20.96
CA TRP A 401 15.96 1.07 21.68
C TRP A 401 17.37 0.78 22.20
N ARG A 402 18.22 1.77 22.10
CA ARG A 402 19.54 1.79 22.73
C ARG A 402 19.66 3.09 23.55
N ASP A 403 20.13 2.92 24.78
CA ASP A 403 20.40 4.04 25.68
C ASP A 403 21.58 4.90 25.16
N ASP A 404 21.89 5.98 25.88
CA ASP A 404 23.00 6.89 25.53
C ASP A 404 24.38 6.23 25.57
N ASN A 405 24.49 5.06 26.23
CA ASN A 405 25.69 4.24 26.27
C ASN A 405 25.67 3.12 25.23
N MET A 406 24.70 3.12 24.31
CA MET A 406 24.48 2.11 23.29
C MET A 406 24.09 0.71 23.81
N ASN A 407 23.71 0.58 25.09
CA ASN A 407 23.15 -0.66 25.60
C ASN A 407 21.72 -0.83 25.10
N THR A 408 21.34 -2.07 24.77
CA THR A 408 19.97 -2.40 24.40
C THR A 408 19.06 -2.27 25.62
N VAL A 409 18.00 -1.46 25.51
CA VAL A 409 16.96 -1.38 26.53
C VAL A 409 16.14 -2.66 26.52
N THR A 410 15.94 -3.23 27.70
CA THR A 410 15.30 -4.53 27.93
C THR A 410 13.95 -4.40 28.62
N GLU A 411 13.24 -5.51 28.75
CA GLU A 411 11.97 -5.56 29.48
C GLU A 411 12.14 -5.17 30.96
N ASP A 412 13.26 -5.57 31.57
CA ASP A 412 13.54 -5.28 33.00
C ASP A 412 13.74 -3.79 33.27
N ASP A 413 14.23 -3.03 32.29
CA ASP A 413 14.42 -1.58 32.39
C ASP A 413 13.10 -0.82 32.44
N LEU A 414 12.01 -1.42 31.92
CA LEU A 414 10.73 -0.75 31.70
C LEU A 414 9.57 -1.33 32.54
N ASN A 415 9.64 -2.62 32.90
CA ASN A 415 8.56 -3.25 33.68
C ASN A 415 8.35 -2.53 35.02
N ASP A 416 7.09 -2.31 35.37
CA ASP A 416 6.65 -1.61 36.57
C ASP A 416 7.13 -0.15 36.69
N LYS A 417 7.68 0.43 35.65
CA LYS A 417 8.07 1.84 35.59
C LYS A 417 6.87 2.73 35.24
N THR A 418 7.01 4.01 35.58
CA THR A 418 6.13 5.06 35.08
C THR A 418 6.89 5.87 34.05
N ILE A 419 6.33 5.99 32.84
CA ILE A 419 6.99 6.63 31.70
C ILE A 419 6.20 7.82 31.18
N ASP A 420 6.93 8.79 30.65
CA ASP A 420 6.41 9.80 29.74
C ASP A 420 6.97 9.50 28.35
N ILE A 421 6.12 9.47 27.35
CA ILE A 421 6.46 9.02 25.99
C ILE A 421 5.92 10.01 24.96
N GLN A 422 6.63 10.19 23.86
CA GLN A 422 6.13 10.85 22.66
C GLN A 422 6.24 9.93 21.45
N GLY A 423 5.43 10.16 20.42
CA GLY A 423 5.47 9.30 19.25
C GLY A 423 4.37 9.62 18.25
N VAL A 424 4.18 8.70 17.31
CA VAL A 424 3.12 8.77 16.32
C VAL A 424 1.94 7.89 16.72
N VAL A 425 0.71 8.35 16.46
CA VAL A 425 -0.46 7.48 16.57
C VAL A 425 -0.48 6.56 15.35
N GLU A 426 -0.46 5.26 15.58
CA GLU A 426 -0.57 4.23 14.55
C GLU A 426 -1.75 3.29 14.82
N TYR A 427 -2.23 2.65 13.75
CA TYR A 427 -3.21 1.58 13.81
C TYR A 427 -2.52 0.26 13.44
N TYR A 428 -2.65 -0.74 14.30
CA TYR A 428 -2.06 -2.05 14.09
C TYR A 428 -2.95 -3.16 14.67
N GLU A 429 -3.28 -4.15 13.87
CA GLU A 429 -4.08 -5.32 14.28
C GLU A 429 -5.36 -4.97 15.05
N GLY A 430 -6.11 -3.97 14.58
CA GLY A 430 -7.39 -3.58 15.18
C GLY A 430 -7.29 -2.60 16.35
N ASN A 431 -6.08 -2.14 16.71
CA ASN A 431 -5.86 -1.26 17.85
C ASN A 431 -5.06 0.00 17.47
N TYR A 432 -5.43 1.12 18.08
CA TYR A 432 -4.59 2.31 18.05
C TYR A 432 -3.51 2.23 19.10
N GLN A 433 -2.31 2.63 18.75
CA GLN A 433 -1.13 2.60 19.60
C GLN A 433 -0.29 3.86 19.42
N ILE A 434 0.59 4.16 20.37
CA ILE A 434 1.65 5.17 20.21
C ILE A 434 2.92 4.45 19.79
N LYS A 435 3.44 4.78 18.62
CA LYS A 435 4.73 4.25 18.18
C LYS A 435 5.84 5.24 18.52
N ALA A 436 6.70 4.82 19.42
CA ALA A 436 7.88 5.52 19.88
C ALA A 436 9.11 4.81 19.31
N GLU A 437 9.54 5.21 18.13
CA GLU A 437 10.58 4.48 17.37
C GLU A 437 11.97 4.66 17.93
N LEU A 438 12.27 5.86 18.44
CA LEU A 438 13.60 6.22 18.93
C LEU A 438 13.64 6.18 20.47
N TYR A 439 14.81 5.89 21.05
CA TYR A 439 15.00 5.98 22.51
C TYR A 439 14.72 7.39 23.03
N SER A 440 15.05 8.43 22.27
CA SER A 440 14.73 9.82 22.61
C SER A 440 13.23 10.14 22.66
N ASP A 441 12.36 9.22 22.24
CA ASP A 441 10.92 9.34 22.41
C ASP A 441 10.48 9.02 23.84
N LEU A 442 11.32 8.34 24.63
CA LEU A 442 11.16 8.14 26.06
C LEU A 442 11.65 9.40 26.78
N LEU A 443 10.71 10.21 27.26
CA LEU A 443 10.99 11.50 27.89
C LEU A 443 11.33 11.38 29.38
N ARG A 444 10.75 10.37 30.05
CA ARG A 444 10.98 10.05 31.48
C ARG A 444 10.72 8.56 31.71
N CYS A 445 11.49 7.99 32.64
CA CYS A 445 11.30 6.61 33.13
C CYS A 445 11.70 6.54 34.63
N GLU A 446 10.69 6.25 35.50
CA GLU A 446 10.86 6.21 36.97
C GLU A 446 10.29 4.92 37.59
#